data_38c9d0d846a35dda4618c5503df01194
#
_entry.id   38c9d0d846a35dda4618c5503df01194
#
_cell.length_a   1.000
_cell.length_b   1.000
_cell.length_c   1.000
_cell.angle_alpha   90.00
_cell.angle_beta   90.00
_cell.angle_gamma   90.00
#
_symmetry.space_group_name_H-M   'P 1'
#
loop_
_entity.id
_entity.type
_entity.pdbx_description
1 polymer ?
#
loop_
_entity_poly.entity_id
_entity_poly.type
_entity_poly.pdbx_seq_one_letter_code
_entity_poly.pdbx_strand_id
1 'polypeptide(L)'
;LQVRFLHICIPYTKNFNSQIIKLEKKFHPQGIVIHSTIKPSTTFGIQRKLRIPVIYSATRGVHKRMLKDLRRYSKFFAIENKAPNKKWACKELAKLLKKSGLKTKQMSSPITLELGKIVCDTSYYGWLINFAQISKIIADREKVDYDEMWSFSNEIHKFLGNRPKMFPGFIGGHCVIPNLELLNDTSL
;
A
#
# COMPACT_ATOMS: atom_id res chain seq x y z
N LEU A 1 0.45 -31.03 7.69
CA LEU A 1 1.33 -29.84 7.77
C LEU A 1 0.49 -28.67 8.28
N GLN A 2 0.86 -28.11 9.45
CA GLN A 2 0.17 -26.96 10.01
C GLN A 2 0.60 -25.67 9.27
N VAL A 3 -0.36 -24.94 8.69
CA VAL A 3 -0.09 -23.67 8.01
C VAL A 3 0.18 -22.58 9.05
N ARG A 4 1.41 -22.05 9.11
CA ARG A 4 1.77 -20.99 10.05
C ARG A 4 1.11 -19.66 9.71
N PHE A 5 1.32 -19.18 8.48
CA PHE A 5 0.64 -18.00 7.96
C PHE A 5 -0.01 -18.28 6.61
N LEU A 6 -1.24 -17.82 6.46
CA LEU A 6 -1.90 -17.73 5.17
C LEU A 6 -1.68 -16.32 4.61
N HIS A 7 -0.96 -16.22 3.49
CA HIS A 7 -0.67 -14.96 2.82
C HIS A 7 -1.73 -14.64 1.79
N ILE A 8 -2.42 -13.52 1.95
CA ILE A 8 -3.51 -13.06 1.07
C ILE A 8 -2.96 -12.04 0.09
N CYS A 9 -2.97 -12.40 -1.20
CA CYS A 9 -2.48 -11.59 -2.31
C CYS A 9 -3.54 -11.45 -3.44
N ILE A 10 -4.81 -11.57 -3.11
CA ILE A 10 -5.92 -11.46 -4.06
C ILE A 10 -6.42 -10.00 -4.15
N PRO A 11 -7.01 -9.57 -5.29
CA PRO A 11 -7.61 -8.25 -5.42
C PRO A 11 -8.73 -8.03 -4.38
N TYR A 12 -8.85 -6.77 -3.93
CA TYR A 12 -9.95 -6.39 -3.06
C TYR A 12 -11.26 -6.32 -3.86
N THR A 13 -12.29 -6.98 -3.35
CA THR A 13 -13.64 -7.00 -3.93
C THR A 13 -14.69 -6.92 -2.83
N LYS A 14 -15.96 -6.72 -3.17
CA LYS A 14 -17.08 -6.76 -2.22
C LYS A 14 -17.11 -8.05 -1.37
N ASN A 15 -16.59 -9.15 -1.91
CA ASN A 15 -16.56 -10.46 -1.25
C ASN A 15 -15.24 -10.76 -0.54
N PHE A 16 -14.30 -9.80 -0.47
CA PHE A 16 -12.95 -10.02 0.07
C PHE A 16 -12.96 -10.63 1.48
N ASN A 17 -13.73 -10.04 2.40
CA ASN A 17 -13.80 -10.52 3.78
C ASN A 17 -14.36 -11.94 3.87
N SER A 18 -15.40 -12.27 3.11
CA SER A 18 -16.00 -13.61 3.10
C SER A 18 -15.06 -14.64 2.49
N GLN A 19 -14.29 -14.27 1.47
CA GLN A 19 -13.26 -15.13 0.88
C GLN A 19 -12.17 -15.47 1.90
N ILE A 20 -11.67 -14.49 2.66
CA ILE A 20 -10.66 -14.74 3.70
C ILE A 20 -11.18 -15.68 4.78
N ILE A 21 -12.43 -15.52 5.23
CA ILE A 21 -13.04 -16.40 6.22
C ILE A 21 -13.19 -17.83 5.68
N LYS A 22 -13.56 -18.00 4.40
CA LYS A 22 -13.61 -19.33 3.76
C LYS A 22 -12.22 -19.97 3.67
N LEU A 23 -11.20 -19.19 3.32
CA LEU A 23 -9.82 -19.67 3.24
C LEU A 23 -9.27 -20.06 4.62
N GLU A 24 -9.57 -19.27 5.66
CA GLU A 24 -9.21 -19.60 7.05
C GLU A 24 -9.81 -20.95 7.46
N LYS A 25 -11.12 -21.16 7.23
CA LYS A 25 -11.80 -22.43 7.51
C LYS A 25 -11.24 -23.62 6.71
N LYS A 26 -10.74 -23.37 5.50
CA LYS A 26 -10.18 -24.44 4.65
C LYS A 26 -8.77 -24.84 5.07
N PHE A 27 -7.93 -23.87 5.42
CA PHE A 27 -6.50 -24.10 5.64
C PHE A 27 -6.08 -24.12 7.11
N HIS A 28 -6.94 -23.71 8.04
CA HIS A 28 -6.69 -23.65 9.49
C HIS A 28 -5.33 -23.04 9.84
N PRO A 29 -4.99 -21.82 9.30
CA PRO A 29 -3.70 -21.21 9.59
C PRO A 29 -3.60 -20.73 11.04
N GLN A 30 -2.38 -20.59 11.55
CA GLN A 30 -2.15 -19.97 12.87
C GLN A 30 -2.30 -18.44 12.82
N GLY A 31 -2.19 -17.83 11.65
CA GLY A 31 -2.39 -16.40 11.43
C GLY A 31 -2.58 -16.08 9.95
N ILE A 32 -3.05 -14.87 9.66
CA ILE A 32 -3.27 -14.36 8.29
C ILE A 32 -2.43 -13.12 8.08
N VAL A 33 -1.83 -12.99 6.89
CA VAL A 33 -1.12 -11.79 6.45
C VAL A 33 -1.73 -11.28 5.15
N ILE A 34 -2.32 -10.09 5.18
CA ILE A 34 -2.95 -9.46 4.03
C ILE A 34 -1.93 -8.55 3.35
N HIS A 35 -1.61 -8.82 2.08
CA HIS A 35 -0.68 -8.05 1.26
C HIS A 35 -1.37 -7.13 0.23
N SER A 36 -2.62 -7.38 -0.04
CA SER A 36 -3.44 -6.62 -0.99
C SER A 36 -3.64 -5.18 -0.51
N THR A 37 -3.82 -4.24 -1.43
CA THR A 37 -4.41 -2.94 -1.09
C THR A 37 -5.89 -3.17 -0.79
N ILE A 38 -6.35 -2.69 0.34
CA ILE A 38 -7.69 -2.95 0.88
C ILE A 38 -8.33 -1.64 1.36
N LYS A 39 -9.65 -1.61 1.40
CA LYS A 39 -10.43 -0.50 1.95
C LYS A 39 -10.05 -0.27 3.43
N PRO A 40 -9.95 0.98 3.87
CA PRO A 40 -9.70 1.31 5.28
C PRO A 40 -10.66 0.57 6.23
N SER A 41 -10.13 0.14 7.38
CA SER A 41 -10.83 -0.67 8.40
C SER A 41 -11.15 -2.13 8.02
N THR A 42 -10.71 -2.60 6.86
CA THR A 42 -10.93 -4.00 6.43
C THR A 42 -10.25 -4.99 7.38
N THR A 43 -9.00 -4.74 7.78
CA THR A 43 -8.28 -5.62 8.73
C THR A 43 -9.02 -5.74 10.06
N PHE A 44 -9.51 -4.63 10.58
CA PHE A 44 -10.33 -4.61 11.81
C PHE A 44 -11.61 -5.45 11.64
N GLY A 45 -12.33 -5.25 10.52
CA GLY A 45 -13.56 -6.01 10.23
C GLY A 45 -13.34 -7.52 10.13
N ILE A 46 -12.20 -7.97 9.58
CA ILE A 46 -11.82 -9.38 9.51
C ILE A 46 -11.39 -9.89 10.89
N GLN A 47 -10.56 -9.13 11.63
CA GLN A 47 -10.08 -9.53 12.96
C GLN A 47 -11.21 -9.79 13.95
N ARG A 48 -12.30 -8.99 13.89
CA ARG A 48 -13.48 -9.21 14.74
C ARG A 48 -14.19 -10.55 14.52
N LYS A 49 -14.01 -11.16 13.35
CA LYS A 49 -14.67 -12.42 12.96
C LYS A 49 -13.78 -13.64 13.16
N LEU A 50 -12.48 -13.45 13.41
CA LEU A 50 -11.51 -14.53 13.50
C LEU A 50 -10.84 -14.57 14.89
N ARG A 51 -10.57 -15.79 15.36
CA ARG A 51 -9.87 -16.05 16.63
C ARG A 51 -8.35 -16.23 16.46
N ILE A 52 -7.84 -15.97 15.28
CA ILE A 52 -6.41 -15.99 14.94
C ILE A 52 -5.95 -14.57 14.60
N PRO A 53 -4.64 -14.25 14.70
CA PRO A 53 -4.15 -12.91 14.41
C PRO A 53 -4.23 -12.62 12.90
N VAL A 54 -4.71 -11.40 12.57
CA VAL A 54 -4.75 -10.87 11.22
C VAL A 54 -3.78 -9.69 11.14
N ILE A 55 -2.76 -9.82 10.29
CA ILE A 55 -1.74 -8.80 10.06
C ILE A 55 -1.99 -8.14 8.71
N TYR A 56 -1.95 -6.83 8.66
CA TYR A 56 -1.90 -6.09 7.41
C TYR A 56 -0.45 -5.76 7.06
N SER A 57 -0.04 -6.05 5.82
CA SER A 57 1.31 -5.80 5.33
C SER A 57 1.29 -5.50 3.84
N ALA A 58 0.82 -4.30 3.46
CA ALA A 58 0.69 -3.89 2.07
C ALA A 58 1.98 -4.07 1.26
N THR A 59 1.85 -4.50 0.02
CA THR A 59 2.97 -4.59 -0.90
C THR A 59 3.18 -3.27 -1.62
N ARG A 60 4.45 -2.86 -1.75
CA ARG A 60 4.89 -1.70 -2.54
C ARG A 60 5.96 -2.16 -3.52
N GLY A 61 5.87 -1.65 -4.73
CA GLY A 61 6.85 -1.94 -5.78
C GLY A 61 6.21 -2.05 -7.16
N VAL A 62 7.03 -1.97 -8.18
CA VAL A 62 6.62 -2.11 -9.58
C VAL A 62 6.67 -3.59 -9.97
N HIS A 63 5.61 -4.13 -10.59
CA HIS A 63 5.50 -5.55 -10.93
C HIS A 63 6.74 -6.12 -11.62
N LYS A 64 7.26 -5.41 -12.64
CA LYS A 64 8.45 -5.85 -13.42
C LYS A 64 9.74 -5.97 -12.60
N ARG A 65 9.81 -5.33 -11.41
CA ARG A 65 11.00 -5.34 -10.55
C ARG A 65 10.64 -5.61 -9.08
N MET A 66 9.53 -6.28 -8.82
CA MET A 66 8.95 -6.48 -7.49
C MET A 66 9.96 -7.00 -6.46
N LEU A 67 10.77 -8.01 -6.81
CA LEU A 67 11.77 -8.57 -5.91
C LEU A 67 12.82 -7.53 -5.49
N LYS A 68 13.30 -6.70 -6.44
CA LYS A 68 14.26 -5.62 -6.17
C LYS A 68 13.64 -4.56 -5.25
N ASP A 69 12.39 -4.18 -5.51
CA ASP A 69 11.69 -3.17 -4.72
C ASP A 69 11.34 -3.67 -3.31
N LEU A 70 10.94 -4.93 -3.16
CA LEU A 70 10.71 -5.54 -1.85
C LEU A 70 11.97 -5.56 -0.97
N ARG A 71 13.15 -5.77 -1.56
CA ARG A 71 14.43 -5.72 -0.83
C ARG A 71 14.92 -4.29 -0.57
N ARG A 72 14.56 -3.35 -1.44
CA ARG A 72 14.92 -1.92 -1.31
C ARG A 72 14.15 -1.24 -0.20
N TYR A 73 12.84 -1.44 -0.15
CA TYR A 73 11.93 -0.75 0.78
C TYR A 73 11.70 -1.58 2.05
N SER A 74 11.51 -0.90 3.18
CA SER A 74 11.03 -1.59 4.38
C SER A 74 9.64 -2.17 4.14
N LYS A 75 9.42 -3.41 4.47
CA LYS A 75 8.10 -4.04 4.48
C LYS A 75 7.39 -3.65 5.78
N PHE A 76 6.41 -2.75 5.65
CA PHE A 76 5.60 -2.34 6.79
C PHE A 76 4.56 -3.40 7.11
N PHE A 77 4.26 -3.56 8.39
CA PHE A 77 3.16 -4.40 8.85
C PHE A 77 2.52 -3.82 10.11
N ALA A 78 1.26 -4.15 10.31
CA ALA A 78 0.50 -3.74 11.49
C ALA A 78 -0.51 -4.81 11.88
N ILE A 79 -0.87 -4.84 13.15
CA ILE A 79 -1.82 -5.78 13.74
C ILE A 79 -2.65 -5.04 14.80
N GLU A 80 -3.92 -5.43 14.97
CA GLU A 80 -4.78 -4.85 15.98
C GLU A 80 -4.24 -5.05 17.40
N ASN A 81 -4.45 -4.05 18.26
CA ASN A 81 -3.94 -4.10 19.62
C ASN A 81 -4.49 -5.27 20.43
N LYS A 82 -5.76 -5.61 20.21
CA LYS A 82 -6.48 -6.70 20.87
C LYS A 82 -6.48 -8.01 20.05
N ALA A 83 -5.63 -8.14 19.03
CA ALA A 83 -5.52 -9.37 18.26
C ALA A 83 -5.00 -10.53 19.12
N PRO A 84 -5.56 -11.74 18.97
CA PRO A 84 -5.06 -12.91 19.68
C PRO A 84 -3.61 -13.21 19.26
N ASN A 85 -2.81 -13.71 20.18
CA ASN A 85 -1.41 -14.09 19.92
C ASN A 85 -0.56 -13.02 19.22
N LYS A 86 -0.89 -11.72 19.40
CA LYS A 86 -0.24 -10.58 18.74
C LYS A 86 1.29 -10.62 18.80
N LYS A 87 1.85 -10.87 20.01
CA LYS A 87 3.32 -10.91 20.22
C LYS A 87 3.98 -11.99 19.36
N TRP A 88 3.39 -13.18 19.36
CA TRP A 88 3.85 -14.30 18.53
C TRP A 88 3.77 -13.94 17.03
N ALA A 89 2.65 -13.46 16.58
CA ALA A 89 2.40 -13.15 15.17
C ALA A 89 3.39 -12.10 14.64
N CYS A 90 3.63 -11.02 15.40
CA CYS A 90 4.60 -9.99 15.02
C CYS A 90 6.02 -10.55 14.94
N LYS A 91 6.45 -11.32 15.95
CA LYS A 91 7.79 -11.92 16.02
C LYS A 91 8.03 -12.90 14.86
N GLU A 92 7.09 -13.80 14.63
CA GLU A 92 7.23 -14.81 13.58
C GLU A 92 7.18 -14.21 12.17
N LEU A 93 6.28 -13.23 11.91
CA LEU A 93 6.28 -12.54 10.63
C LEU A 93 7.57 -11.76 10.39
N ALA A 94 8.05 -11.00 11.39
CA ALA A 94 9.31 -10.27 11.27
C ALA A 94 10.49 -11.20 11.00
N LYS A 95 10.55 -12.36 11.68
CA LYS A 95 11.57 -13.40 11.47
C LYS A 95 11.50 -13.97 10.04
N LEU A 96 10.30 -14.28 9.54
CA LEU A 96 10.09 -14.79 8.19
C LEU A 96 10.56 -13.79 7.15
N LEU A 97 10.14 -12.52 7.26
CA LEU A 97 10.50 -11.47 6.33
C LEU A 97 12.01 -11.17 6.35
N LYS A 98 12.62 -11.15 7.53
CA LYS A 98 14.09 -10.97 7.66
C LYS A 98 14.86 -12.13 7.02
N LYS A 99 14.41 -13.39 7.21
CA LYS A 99 15.00 -14.56 6.54
C LYS A 99 14.91 -14.46 5.02
N SER A 100 13.88 -13.79 4.49
CA SER A 100 13.71 -13.51 3.05
C SER A 100 14.50 -12.28 2.57
N GLY A 101 15.37 -11.70 3.40
CA GLY A 101 16.19 -10.54 3.05
C GLY A 101 15.44 -9.20 3.06
N LEU A 102 14.29 -9.13 3.73
CA LEU A 102 13.46 -7.92 3.79
C LEU A 102 13.71 -7.15 5.09
N LYS A 103 13.81 -5.82 4.99
CA LYS A 103 13.74 -4.94 6.15
C LYS A 103 12.28 -4.81 6.59
N THR A 104 12.01 -4.77 7.89
CA THR A 104 10.65 -4.69 8.42
C THR A 104 10.47 -3.49 9.33
N LYS A 105 9.28 -2.90 9.31
CA LYS A 105 8.87 -1.84 10.25
C LYS A 105 7.43 -2.09 10.69
N GLN A 106 7.22 -2.24 11.99
CA GLN A 106 5.88 -2.34 12.57
C GLN A 106 5.28 -0.95 12.74
N MET A 107 4.01 -0.80 12.36
CA MET A 107 3.21 0.40 12.61
C MET A 107 2.24 0.19 13.77
N SER A 108 1.72 1.28 14.30
CA SER A 108 0.86 1.30 15.49
C SER A 108 -0.47 0.55 15.29
N SER A 109 -1.07 0.65 14.12
CA SER A 109 -2.35 0.02 13.82
C SER A 109 -2.50 -0.31 12.33
N PRO A 110 -3.35 -1.30 11.97
CA PRO A 110 -3.66 -1.60 10.57
C PRO A 110 -4.24 -0.42 9.83
N ILE A 111 -5.17 0.33 10.41
CA ILE A 111 -5.79 1.49 9.77
C ILE A 111 -4.75 2.56 9.37
N THR A 112 -3.74 2.79 10.19
CA THR A 112 -2.64 3.72 9.86
C THR A 112 -1.90 3.26 8.60
N LEU A 113 -1.66 1.96 8.46
CA LEU A 113 -0.97 1.42 7.28
C LEU A 113 -1.89 1.34 6.05
N GLU A 114 -3.18 1.04 6.23
CA GLU A 114 -4.19 1.05 5.17
C GLU A 114 -4.31 2.44 4.54
N LEU A 115 -4.47 3.48 5.36
CA LEU A 115 -4.49 4.87 4.91
C LEU A 115 -3.15 5.30 4.32
N GLY A 116 -2.03 4.96 4.96
CA GLY A 116 -0.70 5.24 4.44
C GLY A 116 -0.47 4.68 3.05
N LYS A 117 -0.96 3.47 2.77
CA LYS A 117 -0.90 2.86 1.44
C LYS A 117 -1.71 3.62 0.41
N ILE A 118 -2.95 3.98 0.73
CA ILE A 118 -3.85 4.60 -0.25
C ILE A 118 -3.54 6.10 -0.40
N VAL A 119 -3.50 6.84 0.71
CA VAL A 119 -3.39 8.31 0.69
C VAL A 119 -1.95 8.74 0.39
N CYS A 120 -0.99 8.29 1.22
CA CYS A 120 0.39 8.82 1.15
C CYS A 120 1.23 8.23 0.03
N ASP A 121 0.87 7.04 -0.48
CA ASP A 121 1.59 6.40 -1.58
C ASP A 121 0.84 6.61 -2.91
N THR A 122 -0.31 5.98 -3.09
CA THR A 122 -0.94 5.86 -4.40
C THR A 122 -1.68 7.13 -4.84
N SER A 123 -2.48 7.73 -3.95
CA SER A 123 -3.25 8.94 -4.28
C SER A 123 -2.32 10.15 -4.48
N TYR A 124 -1.30 10.26 -3.62
CA TYR A 124 -0.30 11.32 -3.75
C TYR A 124 0.46 11.22 -5.09
N TYR A 125 0.85 10.00 -5.49
CA TYR A 125 1.47 9.79 -6.80
C TYR A 125 0.55 10.20 -7.96
N GLY A 126 -0.72 9.81 -7.90
CA GLY A 126 -1.73 10.22 -8.89
C GLY A 126 -1.92 11.73 -8.94
N TRP A 127 -1.92 12.39 -7.78
CA TRP A 127 -2.01 13.84 -7.69
C TRP A 127 -0.83 14.56 -8.36
N LEU A 128 0.38 14.05 -8.17
CA LEU A 128 1.57 14.61 -8.83
C LEU A 128 1.49 14.51 -10.36
N ILE A 129 0.97 13.40 -10.90
CA ILE A 129 0.76 13.26 -12.35
C ILE A 129 -0.32 14.23 -12.83
N ASN A 130 -1.42 14.36 -12.09
CA ASN A 130 -2.49 15.31 -12.43
C ASN A 130 -1.95 16.75 -12.49
N PHE A 131 -1.15 17.15 -11.51
CA PHE A 131 -0.52 18.47 -11.53
C PHE A 131 0.44 18.64 -12.73
N ALA A 132 1.19 17.60 -13.09
CA ALA A 132 2.03 17.60 -14.28
C ALA A 132 1.21 17.78 -15.58
N GLN A 133 0.04 17.15 -15.68
CA GLN A 133 -0.87 17.35 -16.82
C GLN A 133 -1.37 18.80 -16.91
N ILE A 134 -1.80 19.37 -15.78
CA ILE A 134 -2.25 20.77 -15.72
C ILE A 134 -1.11 21.71 -16.15
N SER A 135 0.09 21.53 -15.60
CA SER A 135 1.24 22.37 -15.94
C SER A 135 1.68 22.20 -17.41
N LYS A 136 1.52 21.00 -17.99
CA LYS A 136 1.76 20.78 -19.43
C LYS A 136 0.73 21.53 -20.30
N ILE A 137 -0.55 21.51 -19.94
CA ILE A 137 -1.60 22.27 -20.64
C ILE A 137 -1.27 23.77 -20.64
N ILE A 138 -0.79 24.29 -19.49
CA ILE A 138 -0.37 25.70 -19.41
C ILE A 138 0.82 25.97 -20.34
N ALA A 139 1.85 25.13 -20.29
CA ALA A 139 3.02 25.27 -21.15
C ALA A 139 2.66 25.26 -22.65
N ASP A 140 1.77 24.34 -23.06
CA ASP A 140 1.33 24.23 -24.45
C ASP A 140 0.53 25.48 -24.91
N ARG A 141 -0.34 25.97 -24.04
CA ARG A 141 -1.12 27.18 -24.31
C ARG A 141 -0.23 28.40 -24.54
N GLU A 142 0.76 28.57 -23.70
CA GLU A 142 1.73 29.67 -23.73
C GLU A 142 2.88 29.42 -24.73
N LYS A 143 2.89 28.25 -25.39
CA LYS A 143 3.93 27.82 -26.35
C LYS A 143 5.34 27.83 -25.82
N VAL A 144 5.49 27.43 -24.55
CA VAL A 144 6.79 27.28 -23.88
C VAL A 144 7.15 25.81 -23.68
N ASP A 145 8.45 25.53 -23.58
CA ASP A 145 8.91 24.17 -23.32
C ASP A 145 8.62 23.77 -21.86
N TYR A 146 7.96 22.62 -21.68
CA TYR A 146 7.57 22.09 -20.38
C TYR A 146 8.77 21.83 -19.48
N ASP A 147 9.84 21.28 -20.02
CA ASP A 147 11.02 20.91 -19.26
C ASP A 147 11.83 22.15 -18.85
N GLU A 148 11.90 23.14 -19.73
CA GLU A 148 12.52 24.44 -19.42
C GLU A 148 11.73 25.16 -18.31
N MET A 149 10.42 25.24 -18.41
CA MET A 149 9.55 25.84 -17.39
C MET A 149 9.77 25.20 -16.02
N TRP A 150 9.86 23.86 -15.96
CA TRP A 150 10.10 23.14 -14.71
C TRP A 150 11.52 23.28 -14.18
N SER A 151 12.50 23.66 -15.02
CA SER A 151 13.89 23.86 -14.59
C SER A 151 13.98 24.91 -13.48
N PHE A 152 13.09 25.91 -13.48
CA PHE A 152 12.99 26.93 -12.42
C PHE A 152 12.83 26.33 -11.02
N SER A 153 12.07 25.27 -10.88
CA SER A 153 11.85 24.60 -9.59
C SER A 153 12.87 23.52 -9.27
N ASN A 154 13.60 23.03 -10.28
CA ASN A 154 14.53 21.91 -10.12
C ASN A 154 15.68 22.24 -9.17
N GLU A 155 16.18 23.47 -9.16
CA GLU A 155 17.21 23.91 -8.22
C GLU A 155 16.72 23.82 -6.79
N ILE A 156 15.53 24.34 -6.52
CA ILE A 156 14.91 24.27 -5.16
C ILE A 156 14.72 22.80 -4.77
N HIS A 157 14.26 21.96 -5.72
CA HIS A 157 14.05 20.55 -5.46
C HIS A 157 15.34 19.80 -5.09
N LYS A 158 16.48 20.14 -5.73
CA LYS A 158 17.79 19.56 -5.41
C LYS A 158 18.17 19.75 -3.93
N PHE A 159 17.84 20.91 -3.36
CA PHE A 159 18.17 21.22 -1.96
C PHE A 159 17.10 20.75 -0.96
N LEU A 160 15.82 20.95 -1.27
CA LEU A 160 14.72 20.71 -0.33
C LEU A 160 13.96 19.41 -0.55
N GLY A 161 14.08 18.79 -1.74
CA GLY A 161 13.39 17.54 -2.08
C GLY A 161 11.86 17.63 -2.14
N ASN A 162 11.28 18.83 -2.18
CA ASN A 162 9.85 19.06 -1.98
C ASN A 162 9.08 19.57 -3.21
N ARG A 163 9.72 19.65 -4.38
CA ARG A 163 9.10 20.06 -5.66
C ARG A 163 9.44 19.07 -6.78
N PRO A 164 8.95 17.82 -6.69
CA PRO A 164 9.27 16.80 -7.69
C PRO A 164 8.58 17.13 -9.02
N LYS A 165 9.36 17.22 -10.09
CA LYS A 165 8.85 17.23 -11.44
C LYS A 165 8.32 15.85 -11.80
N MET A 166 7.12 15.80 -12.36
CA MET A 166 6.52 14.58 -12.86
C MET A 166 6.29 14.67 -14.38
N PHE A 167 6.07 13.52 -15.01
CA PHE A 167 5.68 13.45 -16.40
C PHE A 167 4.16 13.68 -16.55
N PRO A 168 3.70 14.42 -17.56
CA PRO A 168 2.27 14.65 -17.81
C PRO A 168 1.65 13.45 -18.53
N GLY A 169 1.64 12.29 -17.87
CA GLY A 169 1.20 11.03 -18.42
C GLY A 169 -0.25 10.69 -18.08
N PHE A 170 -0.69 9.54 -18.57
CA PHE A 170 -2.02 9.01 -18.27
C PHE A 170 -2.10 8.54 -16.82
N ILE A 171 -3.17 8.95 -16.13
CA ILE A 171 -3.50 8.45 -14.79
C ILE A 171 -4.42 7.25 -14.95
N GLY A 172 -3.87 6.05 -14.77
CA GLY A 172 -4.63 4.83 -14.95
C GLY A 172 -3.93 3.62 -14.36
N GLY A 173 -4.33 2.44 -14.85
CA GLY A 173 -3.77 1.17 -14.42
C GLY A 173 -4.33 0.67 -13.09
N HIS A 174 -3.65 -0.34 -12.54
CA HIS A 174 -4.14 -1.12 -11.41
C HIS A 174 -4.03 -0.46 -10.04
N CYS A 175 -3.41 0.72 -9.94
CA CYS A 175 -3.05 1.29 -8.64
C CYS A 175 -3.81 2.56 -8.31
N VAL A 176 -3.74 3.62 -9.14
CA VAL A 176 -4.23 4.94 -8.73
C VAL A 176 -5.75 4.99 -8.65
N ILE A 177 -6.45 4.74 -9.76
CA ILE A 177 -7.91 4.86 -9.81
C ILE A 177 -8.60 3.87 -8.86
N PRO A 178 -8.31 2.55 -8.89
CA PRO A 178 -8.94 1.62 -7.96
C PRO A 178 -8.70 1.95 -6.48
N ASN A 179 -7.56 2.52 -6.13
CA ASN A 179 -7.28 2.90 -4.74
C ASN A 179 -8.03 4.17 -4.32
N LEU A 180 -8.27 5.10 -5.25
CA LEU A 180 -9.14 6.26 -5.00
C LEU A 180 -10.59 5.83 -4.77
N GLU A 181 -11.08 4.86 -5.53
CA GLU A 181 -12.41 4.28 -5.32
C GLU A 181 -12.58 3.66 -3.92
N LEU A 182 -11.51 3.08 -3.34
CA LEU A 182 -11.53 2.57 -1.97
C LEU A 182 -11.67 3.68 -0.91
N LEU A 183 -11.33 4.93 -1.23
CA LEU A 183 -11.54 6.08 -0.35
C LEU A 183 -12.93 6.65 -0.45
N ASN A 184 -13.55 6.66 -1.62
CA ASN A 184 -14.89 7.24 -1.83
C ASN A 184 -15.98 6.62 -0.94
N ASP A 185 -15.82 5.36 -0.56
CA ASP A 185 -16.74 4.68 0.34
C ASP A 185 -16.48 4.98 1.84
N THR A 186 -15.42 5.69 2.14
CA THR A 186 -15.15 6.20 3.48
C THR A 186 -15.46 7.69 3.43
N SER A 187 -16.66 8.06 3.80
CA SER A 187 -17.13 9.47 3.89
C SER A 187 -16.02 10.39 4.42
N LEU A 188 -15.33 11.04 3.50
CA LEU A 188 -14.58 12.26 3.74
C LEU A 188 -15.51 13.43 3.45
#